data_5a07800ce4a402d6e3bd5d144473813b
#
_entry.id   5a07800ce4a402d6e3bd5d144473813b
#
_cell.length_a   1.000
_cell.length_b   1.000
_cell.length_c   1.000
_cell.angle_alpha   90.00
_cell.angle_beta   90.00
_cell.angle_gamma   90.00
#
_symmetry.space_group_name_H-M   'P 1'
#
loop_
_entity.id
_entity.type
_entity.pdbx_description
1 polymer ?
#
loop_
_entity_poly.entity_id
_entity_poly.type
_entity_poly.pdbx_seq_one_letter_code
_entity_poly.pdbx_strand_id
1 'polypeptide(L)'
;MINMFEVNETNKMIEQENLDVRTITLGISLLDCCDTDIEKVKSKIYSKITSLAKDLVKTGQEIEREYAVPIVNKRISVTPIALIGASACKTEEDYVSIAETLDRVAKEVGVNFIGGYSALVSKGMTTADELLIRSIPKALEKTERVCSSVNLGSTKTGINMDAVRLMGEIIKETAELTKGQDSLGCAKLVVFCNAPDDNPFMAGAFHGVTEPDAVIHVGVSGPGVVKHALEQVRGQNFEVLCETIKRTAFKITRVGQLVAQEASKRLNIPFGIIDLSLAPTPAVGDSVAEILEEIGLEMAGAPGTTAALALLNDQVKKGGVMASSYVGGLSGAFIPVSEDKGMIDAVSEGALTLEKLEAMTCVCSVGLDMIAIPGDTKASTISGIIADEAAIGMVNQKTTAVRIIPVVGKGVGDTVEFGGLLGYAPIMPVNQKACEIFVNRGGRIPAPIHSFKN
;
A
#
# COMPACT_ATOMS: atom_id res chain seq x y z
N MET A 1 35.36 -5.30 14.38
CA MET A 1 35.11 -6.41 15.33
C MET A 1 33.59 -6.54 15.43
N ILE A 2 33.03 -7.68 15.11
CA ILE A 2 31.59 -7.90 15.22
C ILE A 2 31.26 -7.92 16.72
N ASN A 3 30.33 -7.07 17.13
CA ASN A 3 29.86 -7.02 18.49
C ASN A 3 28.81 -8.11 18.70
N MET A 4 29.12 -9.12 19.51
CA MET A 4 28.21 -10.24 19.78
C MET A 4 26.87 -9.80 20.40
N PHE A 5 26.84 -8.67 21.08
CA PHE A 5 25.62 -8.10 21.62
C PHE A 5 24.68 -7.66 20.48
N GLU A 6 25.20 -6.97 19.48
CA GLU A 6 24.43 -6.50 18.31
C GLU A 6 23.94 -7.69 17.45
N VAL A 7 24.73 -8.76 17.33
CA VAL A 7 24.31 -9.99 16.65
C VAL A 7 23.13 -10.65 17.38
N ASN A 8 23.25 -10.79 18.71
CA ASN A 8 22.20 -11.40 19.52
C ASN A 8 20.91 -10.54 19.50
N GLU A 9 21.05 -9.21 19.52
CA GLU A 9 19.92 -8.29 19.40
C GLU A 9 19.20 -8.46 18.04
N THR A 10 19.95 -8.50 16.95
CA THR A 10 19.36 -8.70 15.60
C THR A 10 18.67 -10.06 15.50
N ASN A 11 19.26 -11.12 15.99
CA ASN A 11 18.64 -12.44 16.02
C ASN A 11 17.32 -12.43 16.81
N LYS A 12 17.29 -11.76 17.96
CA LYS A 12 16.09 -11.61 18.77
C LYS A 12 14.99 -10.83 18.03
N MET A 13 15.35 -9.75 17.35
CA MET A 13 14.40 -8.97 16.52
C MET A 13 13.75 -9.85 15.45
N ILE A 14 14.50 -10.77 14.84
CA ILE A 14 14.00 -11.65 13.80
C ILE A 14 13.17 -12.81 14.38
N GLU A 15 13.70 -13.54 15.38
CA GLU A 15 13.10 -14.77 15.88
C GLU A 15 11.92 -14.55 16.83
N GLN A 16 11.90 -13.42 17.58
CA GLN A 16 10.94 -13.20 18.66
C GLN A 16 10.06 -11.95 18.47
N GLU A 17 10.53 -10.97 17.66
CA GLU A 17 9.91 -9.66 17.57
C GLU A 17 9.34 -9.36 16.16
N ASN A 18 9.23 -10.38 15.30
CA ASN A 18 8.62 -10.31 13.96
C ASN A 18 9.28 -9.30 13.00
N LEU A 19 10.60 -9.09 13.09
CA LEU A 19 11.32 -8.31 12.07
C LEU A 19 11.29 -9.07 10.75
N ASP A 20 10.79 -8.43 9.70
CA ASP A 20 10.83 -8.99 8.34
C ASP A 20 11.25 -7.97 7.28
N VAL A 21 11.78 -8.48 6.18
CA VAL A 21 11.80 -7.78 4.91
C VAL A 21 10.48 -8.12 4.21
N ARG A 22 9.53 -7.17 4.28
CA ARG A 22 8.19 -7.39 3.77
C ARG A 22 8.19 -7.65 2.27
N THR A 23 9.08 -7.01 1.53
CA THR A 23 9.18 -7.21 0.09
C THR A 23 10.54 -6.80 -0.48
N ILE A 24 10.99 -7.56 -1.50
CA ILE A 24 11.90 -7.06 -2.54
C ILE A 24 11.05 -6.83 -3.77
N THR A 25 11.00 -5.60 -4.26
CA THR A 25 10.22 -5.20 -5.42
C THR A 25 11.12 -4.73 -6.55
N LEU A 26 10.97 -5.34 -7.71
CA LEU A 26 11.64 -4.93 -8.94
C LEU A 26 10.72 -3.96 -9.70
N GLY A 27 11.10 -2.68 -9.74
CA GLY A 27 10.48 -1.68 -10.60
C GLY A 27 11.01 -1.81 -12.03
N ILE A 28 10.12 -1.80 -13.02
CA ILE A 28 10.44 -1.96 -14.44
C ILE A 28 9.72 -0.90 -15.26
N SER A 29 10.46 -0.07 -15.96
CA SER A 29 9.89 0.83 -16.98
C SER A 29 9.43 0.03 -18.19
N LEU A 30 8.20 0.26 -18.62
CA LEU A 30 7.63 -0.34 -19.85
C LEU A 30 7.49 0.66 -20.99
N LEU A 31 8.09 1.86 -20.88
CA LEU A 31 7.94 2.92 -21.89
C LEU A 31 8.40 2.48 -23.30
N ASP A 32 9.42 1.64 -23.39
CA ASP A 32 9.90 1.06 -24.64
C ASP A 32 9.03 -0.09 -25.19
N CYS A 33 8.03 -0.53 -24.40
CA CYS A 33 7.07 -1.55 -24.84
C CYS A 33 5.89 -0.96 -25.62
N CYS A 34 5.75 0.37 -25.69
CA CYS A 34 4.68 1.01 -26.46
C CYS A 34 4.70 0.60 -27.94
N ASP A 35 3.53 0.36 -28.52
CA ASP A 35 3.31 0.06 -29.94
C ASP A 35 1.86 0.43 -30.29
N THR A 36 1.52 0.45 -31.56
CA THR A 36 0.12 0.60 -32.03
C THR A 36 -0.61 -0.75 -32.17
N ASP A 37 0.13 -1.84 -32.13
CA ASP A 37 -0.34 -3.21 -32.20
C ASP A 37 -0.34 -3.84 -30.80
N ILE A 38 -1.48 -4.22 -30.29
CA ILE A 38 -1.68 -4.78 -28.96
C ILE A 38 -0.87 -6.07 -28.72
N GLU A 39 -0.73 -6.92 -29.75
CA GLU A 39 0.01 -8.17 -29.62
C GLU A 39 1.51 -7.90 -29.46
N LYS A 40 2.02 -6.86 -30.12
CA LYS A 40 3.41 -6.41 -29.94
C LYS A 40 3.62 -5.81 -28.57
N VAL A 41 2.67 -4.99 -28.05
CA VAL A 41 2.73 -4.45 -26.68
C VAL A 41 2.84 -5.61 -25.69
N LYS A 42 1.93 -6.58 -25.76
CA LYS A 42 1.92 -7.76 -24.87
C LYS A 42 3.21 -8.58 -24.97
N SER A 43 3.70 -8.82 -26.18
CA SER A 43 4.93 -9.57 -26.40
C SER A 43 6.17 -8.86 -25.83
N LYS A 44 6.28 -7.52 -26.02
CA LYS A 44 7.37 -6.71 -25.46
C LYS A 44 7.34 -6.71 -23.93
N ILE A 45 6.15 -6.49 -23.32
CA ILE A 45 5.94 -6.53 -21.87
C ILE A 45 6.40 -7.87 -21.32
N TYR A 46 5.89 -8.96 -21.88
CA TYR A 46 6.23 -10.31 -21.46
C TYR A 46 7.74 -10.58 -21.52
N SER A 47 8.37 -10.28 -22.65
CA SER A 47 9.80 -10.51 -22.85
C SER A 47 10.67 -9.69 -21.92
N LYS A 48 10.34 -8.40 -21.73
CA LYS A 48 11.11 -7.50 -20.84
C LYS A 48 11.04 -7.95 -19.39
N ILE A 49 9.84 -8.22 -18.88
CA ILE A 49 9.64 -8.66 -17.49
C ILE A 49 10.33 -10.01 -17.26
N THR A 50 10.13 -10.99 -18.13
CA THR A 50 10.79 -12.31 -18.00
C THR A 50 12.31 -12.16 -17.96
N SER A 51 12.89 -11.35 -18.85
CA SER A 51 14.34 -11.14 -18.92
C SER A 51 14.90 -10.54 -17.62
N LEU A 52 14.24 -9.52 -17.05
CA LEU A 52 14.72 -8.79 -15.88
C LEU A 52 14.41 -9.50 -14.56
N ALA A 53 13.27 -10.21 -14.47
CA ALA A 53 12.77 -10.77 -13.21
C ALA A 53 13.07 -12.27 -13.02
N LYS A 54 13.63 -12.97 -14.00
CA LYS A 54 13.84 -14.43 -13.95
C LYS A 54 14.59 -14.92 -12.72
N ASP A 55 15.50 -14.14 -12.19
CA ASP A 55 16.34 -14.51 -11.04
C ASP A 55 15.89 -13.85 -9.73
N LEU A 56 14.85 -13.00 -9.74
CA LEU A 56 14.42 -12.21 -8.58
C LEU A 56 14.03 -13.10 -7.39
N VAL A 57 13.18 -14.08 -7.63
CA VAL A 57 12.66 -14.97 -6.57
C VAL A 57 13.78 -15.83 -6.00
N LYS A 58 14.60 -16.42 -6.85
CA LYS A 58 15.75 -17.22 -6.45
C LYS A 58 16.73 -16.40 -5.61
N THR A 59 17.08 -15.20 -6.07
CA THR A 59 17.97 -14.28 -5.35
C THR A 59 17.40 -13.91 -3.97
N GLY A 60 16.10 -13.59 -3.89
CA GLY A 60 15.46 -13.31 -2.60
C GLY A 60 15.53 -14.50 -1.63
N GLN A 61 15.30 -15.72 -2.11
CA GLN A 61 15.39 -16.93 -1.29
C GLN A 61 16.84 -17.26 -0.85
N GLU A 62 17.82 -16.95 -1.68
CA GLU A 62 19.23 -17.14 -1.33
C GLU A 62 19.66 -16.14 -0.24
N ILE A 63 19.27 -14.87 -0.36
CA ILE A 63 19.54 -13.84 0.64
C ILE A 63 18.85 -14.21 1.97
N GLU A 64 17.58 -14.62 1.93
CA GLU A 64 16.84 -15.06 3.12
C GLU A 64 17.56 -16.20 3.86
N ARG A 65 18.06 -17.20 3.14
CA ARG A 65 18.81 -18.34 3.75
C ARG A 65 20.17 -17.93 4.30
N GLU A 66 20.86 -17.03 3.61
CA GLU A 66 22.21 -16.61 3.99
C GLU A 66 22.23 -15.67 5.20
N TYR A 67 21.28 -14.73 5.24
CA TYR A 67 21.20 -13.71 6.29
C TYR A 67 20.22 -14.07 7.42
N ALA A 68 19.48 -15.17 7.28
CA ALA A 68 18.41 -15.60 8.20
C ALA A 68 17.34 -14.52 8.45
N VAL A 69 17.16 -13.59 7.51
CA VAL A 69 16.13 -12.53 7.57
C VAL A 69 14.96 -12.94 6.66
N PRO A 70 13.74 -13.12 7.17
CA PRO A 70 12.59 -13.47 6.35
C PRO A 70 12.34 -12.42 5.25
N ILE A 71 12.19 -12.87 4.00
CA ILE A 71 11.79 -12.03 2.86
C ILE A 71 10.44 -12.52 2.37
N VAL A 72 9.38 -11.90 2.89
CA VAL A 72 8.01 -12.43 2.79
C VAL A 72 7.50 -12.42 1.35
N ASN A 73 7.70 -11.32 0.62
CA ASN A 73 7.23 -11.18 -0.75
C ASN A 73 8.37 -10.82 -1.72
N LYS A 74 8.24 -11.29 -2.95
CA LYS A 74 9.01 -10.85 -4.11
C LYS A 74 7.99 -10.31 -5.10
N ARG A 75 8.11 -9.03 -5.49
CA ARG A 75 7.10 -8.30 -6.28
C ARG A 75 7.70 -7.62 -7.49
N ILE A 76 6.85 -7.27 -8.43
CA ILE A 76 7.17 -6.40 -9.57
C ILE A 76 6.23 -5.20 -9.54
N SER A 77 6.75 -4.02 -9.85
CA SER A 77 5.95 -2.85 -10.19
C SER A 77 6.33 -2.35 -11.58
N VAL A 78 5.33 -2.02 -12.40
CA VAL A 78 5.58 -1.56 -13.77
C VAL A 78 5.03 -0.15 -13.99
N THR A 79 5.48 0.51 -15.05
CA THR A 79 4.93 1.80 -15.50
C THR A 79 3.41 1.70 -15.64
N PRO A 80 2.64 2.72 -15.23
CA PRO A 80 1.18 2.71 -15.33
C PRO A 80 0.69 2.28 -16.72
N ILE A 81 -0.06 1.16 -16.76
CA ILE A 81 -0.48 0.51 -18.01
C ILE A 81 -1.41 1.39 -18.85
N ALA A 82 -2.12 2.35 -18.23
CA ALA A 82 -2.90 3.33 -19.01
C ALA A 82 -2.03 4.10 -20.01
N LEU A 83 -0.78 4.42 -19.64
CA LEU A 83 0.18 5.09 -20.53
C LEU A 83 0.69 4.16 -21.63
N ILE A 84 1.01 2.92 -21.27
CA ILE A 84 1.62 1.94 -22.18
C ILE A 84 0.61 1.48 -23.23
N GLY A 85 -0.63 1.24 -22.84
CA GLY A 85 -1.70 0.78 -23.72
C GLY A 85 -2.35 1.89 -24.55
N ALA A 86 -2.06 3.17 -24.31
CA ALA A 86 -2.80 4.31 -24.87
C ALA A 86 -2.91 4.33 -26.39
N SER A 87 -1.88 3.88 -27.11
CA SER A 87 -1.86 3.84 -28.58
C SER A 87 -2.45 2.55 -29.17
N ALA A 88 -2.42 1.46 -28.43
CA ALA A 88 -2.84 0.14 -28.89
C ALA A 88 -4.27 -0.21 -28.50
N CYS A 89 -4.67 0.07 -27.25
CA CYS A 89 -5.96 -0.32 -26.70
C CYS A 89 -7.09 0.60 -27.22
N LYS A 90 -8.18 -0.01 -27.68
CA LYS A 90 -9.38 0.67 -28.18
C LYS A 90 -10.61 0.31 -27.35
N THR A 91 -10.54 -0.75 -26.57
CA THR A 91 -11.61 -1.29 -25.75
C THR A 91 -11.11 -1.65 -24.36
N GLU A 92 -12.02 -1.86 -23.42
CA GLU A 92 -11.73 -2.38 -22.09
C GLU A 92 -11.09 -3.77 -22.17
N GLU A 93 -11.53 -4.63 -23.07
CA GLU A 93 -11.01 -5.99 -23.26
C GLU A 93 -9.53 -6.00 -23.73
N ASP A 94 -9.13 -4.99 -24.49
CA ASP A 94 -7.71 -4.85 -24.85
C ASP A 94 -6.85 -4.66 -23.60
N TYR A 95 -7.27 -3.80 -22.66
CA TYR A 95 -6.60 -3.62 -21.38
C TYR A 95 -6.65 -4.88 -20.51
N VAL A 96 -7.80 -5.58 -20.45
CA VAL A 96 -7.89 -6.86 -19.74
C VAL A 96 -6.85 -7.86 -20.28
N SER A 97 -6.64 -7.92 -21.60
CA SER A 97 -5.64 -8.81 -22.21
C SER A 97 -4.21 -8.49 -21.80
N ILE A 98 -3.92 -7.20 -21.51
CA ILE A 98 -2.63 -6.81 -20.92
C ILE A 98 -2.53 -7.29 -19.47
N ALA A 99 -3.61 -7.17 -18.67
CA ALA A 99 -3.63 -7.68 -17.29
C ALA A 99 -3.38 -9.20 -17.26
N GLU A 100 -4.03 -9.97 -18.15
CA GLU A 100 -3.79 -11.41 -18.29
C GLU A 100 -2.33 -11.72 -18.68
N THR A 101 -1.70 -10.85 -19.48
CA THR A 101 -0.27 -10.98 -19.82
C THR A 101 0.62 -10.71 -18.62
N LEU A 102 0.32 -9.69 -17.81
CA LEU A 102 1.02 -9.40 -16.56
C LEU A 102 0.89 -10.55 -15.56
N ASP A 103 -0.30 -11.12 -15.41
CA ASP A 103 -0.55 -12.25 -14.50
C ASP A 103 0.22 -13.49 -14.93
N ARG A 104 0.21 -13.79 -16.24
CA ARG A 104 0.94 -14.94 -16.80
C ARG A 104 2.45 -14.82 -16.54
N VAL A 105 3.05 -13.66 -16.82
CA VAL A 105 4.49 -13.48 -16.57
C VAL A 105 4.81 -13.48 -15.09
N ALA A 106 3.96 -12.90 -14.23
CA ALA A 106 4.13 -12.95 -12.78
C ALA A 106 4.10 -14.38 -12.23
N LYS A 107 3.23 -15.24 -12.77
CA LYS A 107 3.18 -16.67 -12.45
C LYS A 107 4.44 -17.40 -12.90
N GLU A 108 4.94 -17.11 -14.10
CA GLU A 108 6.13 -17.75 -14.66
C GLU A 108 7.39 -17.40 -13.89
N VAL A 109 7.63 -16.12 -13.57
CA VAL A 109 8.80 -15.69 -12.78
C VAL A 109 8.63 -15.96 -11.28
N GLY A 110 7.44 -16.39 -10.83
CA GLY A 110 7.16 -16.83 -9.47
C GLY A 110 6.95 -15.72 -8.43
N VAL A 111 6.77 -14.46 -8.86
CA VAL A 111 6.54 -13.35 -7.92
C VAL A 111 5.14 -13.41 -7.30
N ASN A 112 4.98 -12.86 -6.10
CA ASN A 112 3.71 -12.88 -5.37
C ASN A 112 2.69 -11.93 -5.99
N PHE A 113 3.10 -10.72 -6.38
CA PHE A 113 2.26 -9.69 -6.96
C PHE A 113 2.97 -8.92 -8.06
N ILE A 114 2.19 -8.36 -9.00
CA ILE A 114 2.62 -7.40 -9.99
C ILE A 114 1.68 -6.20 -9.98
N GLY A 115 2.23 -5.02 -9.64
CA GLY A 115 1.53 -3.74 -9.62
C GLY A 115 1.78 -2.95 -10.90
N GLY A 116 0.99 -1.88 -11.10
CA GLY A 116 1.12 -0.99 -12.25
C GLY A 116 -0.04 -1.10 -13.26
N TYR A 117 -1.03 -1.96 -13.00
CA TYR A 117 -2.30 -1.87 -13.75
C TYR A 117 -3.07 -0.63 -13.29
N SER A 118 -2.53 0.54 -13.65
CA SER A 118 -2.83 1.82 -12.99
C SER A 118 -3.07 2.94 -13.97
N ALA A 119 -3.81 3.98 -13.49
CA ALA A 119 -4.05 5.24 -14.19
C ALA A 119 -3.73 6.44 -13.29
N LEU A 120 -3.12 7.48 -13.86
CA LEU A 120 -2.74 8.72 -13.16
C LEU A 120 -3.63 9.86 -13.66
N VAL A 121 -4.73 10.13 -12.93
CA VAL A 121 -5.81 11.00 -13.40
C VAL A 121 -6.05 12.22 -12.50
N SER A 122 -5.07 12.60 -11.70
CA SER A 122 -5.21 13.69 -10.72
C SER A 122 -5.59 15.05 -11.33
N LYS A 123 -5.27 15.29 -12.59
CA LYS A 123 -5.59 16.55 -13.28
C LYS A 123 -6.67 16.40 -14.34
N GLY A 124 -6.84 15.24 -14.89
CA GLY A 124 -7.82 14.90 -15.91
C GLY A 124 -7.68 13.45 -16.35
N MET A 125 -8.67 12.93 -17.06
CA MET A 125 -8.66 11.59 -17.64
C MET A 125 -8.59 11.70 -19.16
N THR A 126 -7.73 10.89 -19.77
CA THR A 126 -7.76 10.62 -21.20
C THR A 126 -8.73 9.47 -21.49
N THR A 127 -9.07 9.25 -22.75
CA THR A 127 -9.85 8.06 -23.14
C THR A 127 -9.16 6.76 -22.73
N ALA A 128 -7.83 6.71 -22.82
CA ALA A 128 -7.04 5.55 -22.43
C ALA A 128 -7.12 5.28 -20.91
N ASP A 129 -7.06 6.33 -20.10
CA ASP A 129 -7.22 6.20 -18.64
C ASP A 129 -8.62 5.67 -18.30
N GLU A 130 -9.66 6.22 -18.93
CA GLU A 130 -11.05 5.79 -18.69
C GLU A 130 -11.27 4.33 -19.08
N LEU A 131 -10.77 3.90 -20.24
CA LEU A 131 -10.86 2.50 -20.68
C LEU A 131 -10.16 1.55 -19.71
N LEU A 132 -8.94 1.91 -19.23
CA LEU A 132 -8.25 1.11 -18.23
C LEU A 132 -9.06 1.05 -16.93
N ILE A 133 -9.52 2.19 -16.40
CA ILE A 133 -10.26 2.22 -15.13
C ILE A 133 -11.53 1.36 -15.23
N ARG A 134 -12.29 1.44 -16.33
CA ARG A 134 -13.48 0.62 -16.54
C ARG A 134 -13.16 -0.86 -16.71
N SER A 135 -11.97 -1.21 -17.15
CA SER A 135 -11.54 -2.60 -17.28
C SER A 135 -11.11 -3.25 -15.95
N ILE A 136 -10.86 -2.46 -14.88
CA ILE A 136 -10.34 -2.96 -13.60
C ILE A 136 -11.17 -4.10 -13.01
N PRO A 137 -12.52 -4.04 -12.94
CA PRO A 137 -13.30 -5.11 -12.34
C PRO A 137 -13.07 -6.46 -13.02
N LYS A 138 -13.11 -6.51 -14.35
CA LYS A 138 -12.86 -7.73 -15.12
C LYS A 138 -11.40 -8.19 -15.04
N ALA A 139 -10.46 -7.25 -15.05
CA ALA A 139 -9.05 -7.56 -14.94
C ALA A 139 -8.73 -8.24 -13.59
N LEU A 140 -9.27 -7.71 -12.47
CA LEU A 140 -9.05 -8.27 -11.14
C LEU A 140 -9.82 -9.57 -10.88
N GLU A 141 -10.96 -9.78 -11.55
CA GLU A 141 -11.67 -11.07 -11.55
C GLU A 141 -10.84 -12.15 -12.24
N LYS A 142 -10.28 -11.85 -13.44
CA LYS A 142 -9.59 -12.83 -14.29
C LYS A 142 -8.15 -13.11 -13.85
N THR A 143 -7.56 -12.29 -12.98
CA THR A 143 -6.15 -12.38 -12.60
C THR A 143 -5.96 -12.63 -11.11
N GLU A 144 -4.91 -13.36 -10.77
CA GLU A 144 -4.60 -13.69 -9.37
C GLU A 144 -3.59 -12.71 -8.76
N ARG A 145 -2.54 -12.34 -9.51
CA ARG A 145 -1.37 -11.61 -9.01
C ARG A 145 -1.34 -10.13 -9.39
N VAL A 146 -2.20 -9.71 -10.30
CA VAL A 146 -2.26 -8.32 -10.75
C VAL A 146 -2.93 -7.45 -9.69
N CYS A 147 -2.26 -6.33 -9.38
CA CYS A 147 -2.78 -5.29 -8.50
C CYS A 147 -2.96 -3.98 -9.29
N SER A 148 -3.96 -3.21 -8.92
CA SER A 148 -4.38 -2.01 -9.62
C SER A 148 -4.41 -0.80 -8.69
N SER A 149 -4.20 0.39 -9.25
CA SER A 149 -4.41 1.64 -8.55
C SER A 149 -4.82 2.79 -9.47
N VAL A 150 -5.50 3.77 -8.89
CA VAL A 150 -5.86 5.02 -9.57
C VAL A 150 -5.45 6.20 -8.70
N ASN A 151 -4.53 7.05 -9.18
CA ASN A 151 -4.15 8.27 -8.50
C ASN A 151 -5.00 9.43 -9.02
N LEU A 152 -6.02 9.84 -8.25
CA LEU A 152 -7.04 10.80 -8.68
C LEU A 152 -6.90 12.20 -8.09
N GLY A 153 -5.92 12.42 -7.23
CA GLY A 153 -5.70 13.71 -6.59
C GLY A 153 -4.26 13.98 -6.24
N SER A 154 -3.93 15.25 -6.07
CA SER A 154 -2.67 15.67 -5.49
C SER A 154 -2.76 17.08 -4.89
N THR A 155 -1.83 17.38 -3.99
CA THR A 155 -1.69 18.73 -3.43
C THR A 155 -1.54 19.81 -4.50
N LYS A 156 -0.88 19.49 -5.63
CA LYS A 156 -0.65 20.45 -6.71
C LYS A 156 -1.82 20.59 -7.67
N THR A 157 -2.63 19.55 -7.86
CA THR A 157 -3.67 19.51 -8.89
C THR A 157 -5.08 19.60 -8.34
N GLY A 158 -5.28 19.36 -7.04
CA GLY A 158 -6.61 19.19 -6.46
C GLY A 158 -7.12 17.76 -6.65
N ILE A 159 -8.42 17.58 -6.57
CA ILE A 159 -9.09 16.27 -6.65
C ILE A 159 -9.95 16.22 -7.91
N ASN A 160 -9.80 15.16 -8.70
CA ASN A 160 -10.62 14.87 -9.86
C ASN A 160 -11.92 14.17 -9.42
N MET A 161 -13.02 14.93 -9.29
CA MET A 161 -14.30 14.41 -8.79
C MET A 161 -15.01 13.49 -9.79
N ASP A 162 -14.71 13.60 -11.10
CA ASP A 162 -15.22 12.66 -12.09
C ASP A 162 -14.58 11.27 -11.89
N ALA A 163 -13.28 11.23 -11.61
CA ALA A 163 -12.58 10.00 -11.25
C ALA A 163 -13.04 9.46 -9.89
N VAL A 164 -13.28 10.32 -8.89
CA VAL A 164 -13.84 9.92 -7.58
C VAL A 164 -15.17 9.19 -7.75
N ARG A 165 -16.10 9.76 -8.53
CA ARG A 165 -17.38 9.14 -8.80
C ARG A 165 -17.21 7.78 -9.49
N LEU A 166 -16.40 7.74 -10.56
CA LEU A 166 -16.13 6.51 -11.30
C LEU A 166 -15.53 5.42 -10.40
N MET A 167 -14.59 5.76 -9.52
CA MET A 167 -13.96 4.77 -8.64
C MET A 167 -14.92 4.13 -7.64
N GLY A 168 -15.92 4.85 -7.13
CA GLY A 168 -16.97 4.25 -6.32
C GLY A 168 -17.78 3.19 -7.09
N GLU A 169 -18.09 3.46 -8.36
CA GLU A 169 -18.76 2.49 -9.25
C GLU A 169 -17.85 1.27 -9.51
N ILE A 170 -16.58 1.49 -9.84
CA ILE A 170 -15.58 0.44 -10.10
C ILE A 170 -15.35 -0.46 -8.90
N ILE A 171 -15.22 0.10 -7.68
CA ILE A 171 -15.05 -0.70 -6.45
C ILE A 171 -16.28 -1.56 -6.22
N LYS A 172 -17.48 -0.99 -6.42
CA LYS A 172 -18.73 -1.74 -6.26
C LYS A 172 -18.86 -2.89 -7.27
N GLU A 173 -18.52 -2.64 -8.53
CA GLU A 173 -18.51 -3.67 -9.58
C GLU A 173 -17.45 -4.74 -9.31
N THR A 174 -16.23 -4.35 -8.89
CA THR A 174 -15.16 -5.28 -8.51
C THR A 174 -15.61 -6.20 -7.38
N ALA A 175 -16.26 -5.64 -6.35
CA ALA A 175 -16.80 -6.42 -5.25
C ALA A 175 -17.84 -7.45 -5.72
N GLU A 176 -18.75 -7.06 -6.60
CA GLU A 176 -19.79 -7.94 -7.13
C GLU A 176 -19.20 -9.07 -8.02
N LEU A 177 -18.25 -8.75 -8.90
CA LEU A 177 -17.62 -9.76 -9.77
C LEU A 177 -16.78 -10.77 -8.98
N THR A 178 -16.19 -10.34 -7.84
CA THR A 178 -15.36 -11.20 -7.00
C THR A 178 -16.05 -11.70 -5.73
N LYS A 179 -17.38 -11.61 -5.65
CA LYS A 179 -18.18 -12.05 -4.48
C LYS A 179 -17.99 -13.51 -4.09
N GLY A 180 -17.67 -14.38 -5.05
CA GLY A 180 -17.34 -15.79 -4.78
C GLY A 180 -16.05 -16.01 -3.99
N GLN A 181 -15.27 -14.95 -3.79
CA GLN A 181 -14.04 -14.91 -3.00
C GLN A 181 -14.11 -13.75 -1.96
N ASP A 182 -15.28 -13.55 -1.34
CA ASP A 182 -15.49 -12.50 -0.33
C ASP A 182 -15.10 -11.08 -0.80
N SER A 183 -15.33 -10.77 -2.09
CA SER A 183 -14.98 -9.49 -2.74
C SER A 183 -13.46 -9.17 -2.71
N LEU A 184 -12.60 -10.18 -2.69
CA LEU A 184 -11.14 -10.08 -2.58
C LEU A 184 -10.50 -9.23 -3.71
N GLY A 185 -11.15 -9.09 -4.86
CA GLY A 185 -10.70 -8.19 -5.92
C GLY A 185 -10.46 -6.77 -5.42
N CYS A 186 -11.29 -6.29 -4.49
CA CYS A 186 -11.13 -4.96 -3.89
C CYS A 186 -9.87 -4.82 -3.02
N ALA A 187 -9.35 -5.90 -2.45
CA ALA A 187 -8.09 -5.89 -1.71
C ALA A 187 -6.87 -5.67 -2.62
N LYS A 188 -7.02 -5.90 -3.93
CA LYS A 188 -6.00 -5.66 -4.96
C LYS A 188 -6.14 -4.31 -5.67
N LEU A 189 -7.08 -3.45 -5.24
CA LEU A 189 -7.37 -2.14 -5.82
C LEU A 189 -7.18 -1.04 -4.80
N VAL A 190 -6.38 -0.03 -5.16
CA VAL A 190 -6.10 1.11 -4.29
C VAL A 190 -6.40 2.43 -5.02
N VAL A 191 -7.08 3.34 -4.35
CA VAL A 191 -7.31 4.71 -4.84
C VAL A 191 -6.40 5.66 -4.08
N PHE A 192 -5.57 6.42 -4.81
CA PHE A 192 -4.57 7.31 -4.22
C PHE A 192 -4.87 8.79 -4.41
N CYS A 193 -4.39 9.57 -3.46
CA CYS A 193 -4.01 10.97 -3.59
C CYS A 193 -2.53 11.14 -3.22
N ASN A 194 -1.75 11.88 -4.02
CA ASN A 194 -0.30 12.03 -3.87
C ASN A 194 0.46 10.68 -3.85
N ALA A 195 0.12 9.76 -4.76
CA ALA A 195 0.84 8.48 -4.84
C ALA A 195 2.34 8.70 -5.10
N PRO A 196 3.26 8.04 -4.36
CA PRO A 196 4.68 8.06 -4.67
C PRO A 196 5.00 7.18 -5.87
N ASP A 197 6.01 7.60 -6.64
CA ASP A 197 6.46 6.92 -7.86
C ASP A 197 7.33 5.68 -7.57
N ASP A 198 7.85 5.55 -6.36
CA ASP A 198 8.84 4.57 -5.91
C ASP A 198 8.32 3.60 -4.82
N ASN A 199 7.00 3.47 -4.69
CA ASN A 199 6.39 2.65 -3.66
C ASN A 199 6.59 1.14 -3.90
N PRO A 200 7.36 0.41 -3.06
CA PRO A 200 7.55 -1.03 -3.21
C PRO A 200 6.52 -1.88 -2.45
N PHE A 201 5.75 -1.26 -1.56
CA PHE A 201 5.16 -1.95 -0.43
C PHE A 201 3.69 -2.31 -0.64
N MET A 202 2.91 -1.39 -1.18
CA MET A 202 1.48 -1.53 -1.26
C MET A 202 1.02 -2.32 -2.50
N ALA A 203 -0.14 -2.98 -2.44
CA ALA A 203 -0.71 -3.73 -3.55
C ALA A 203 -0.90 -2.87 -4.82
N GLY A 204 -1.22 -1.59 -4.67
CA GLY A 204 -1.39 -0.65 -5.79
C GLY A 204 -0.11 0.06 -6.24
N ALA A 205 1.06 -0.41 -5.87
CA ALA A 205 2.34 0.17 -6.31
C ALA A 205 2.47 0.19 -7.83
N PHE A 206 3.13 1.21 -8.35
CA PHE A 206 3.52 1.31 -9.76
C PHE A 206 4.94 1.89 -9.87
N HIS A 207 5.55 1.71 -11.02
CA HIS A 207 6.86 2.28 -11.32
C HIS A 207 6.66 3.62 -12.04
N GLY A 208 7.16 4.71 -11.44
CA GLY A 208 6.99 6.07 -11.96
C GLY A 208 7.69 6.27 -13.31
N VAL A 209 7.16 7.19 -14.12
CA VAL A 209 7.70 7.47 -15.46
C VAL A 209 9.08 8.11 -15.45
N THR A 210 9.50 8.67 -14.32
CA THR A 210 10.82 9.31 -14.13
C THR A 210 11.83 8.40 -13.44
N GLU A 211 11.41 7.20 -13.05
CA GLU A 211 12.25 6.18 -12.45
C GLU A 211 13.20 5.53 -13.48
N PRO A 212 14.30 4.89 -13.05
CA PRO A 212 15.21 4.16 -13.94
C PRO A 212 14.51 3.05 -14.73
N ASP A 213 15.15 2.56 -15.80
CA ASP A 213 14.64 1.46 -16.63
C ASP A 213 14.35 0.19 -15.81
N ALA A 214 15.19 -0.10 -14.82
CA ALA A 214 14.96 -1.12 -13.81
C ALA A 214 15.59 -0.70 -12.47
N VAL A 215 14.93 -0.99 -11.34
CA VAL A 215 15.43 -0.62 -10.02
C VAL A 215 14.91 -1.60 -8.95
N ILE A 216 15.73 -1.87 -7.92
CA ILE A 216 15.32 -2.66 -6.75
C ILE A 216 14.90 -1.73 -5.63
N HIS A 217 13.69 -1.92 -5.12
CA HIS A 217 13.18 -1.30 -3.90
C HIS A 217 12.97 -2.38 -2.84
N VAL A 218 13.15 -2.02 -1.57
CA VAL A 218 12.94 -2.94 -0.45
C VAL A 218 12.00 -2.32 0.57
N GLY A 219 10.98 -3.06 0.96
CA GLY A 219 10.11 -2.73 2.09
C GLY A 219 10.50 -3.54 3.31
N VAL A 220 10.74 -2.87 4.43
CA VAL A 220 11.06 -3.52 5.70
C VAL A 220 10.06 -3.13 6.77
N SER A 221 9.70 -4.09 7.64
CA SER A 221 8.69 -3.91 8.67
C SER A 221 9.14 -4.52 10.01
N GLY A 222 8.49 -4.13 11.08
CA GLY A 222 8.75 -4.64 12.42
C GLY A 222 7.96 -3.89 13.50
N PRO A 223 6.60 -3.86 13.45
CA PRO A 223 5.79 -3.34 14.55
C PRO A 223 6.12 -4.01 15.86
N GLY A 224 6.28 -5.34 15.88
CA GLY A 224 6.64 -6.10 17.06
C GLY A 224 7.96 -5.68 17.68
N VAL A 225 8.97 -5.32 16.87
CA VAL A 225 10.26 -4.81 17.37
C VAL A 225 10.07 -3.47 18.10
N VAL A 226 9.27 -2.58 17.53
CA VAL A 226 8.97 -1.28 18.16
C VAL A 226 8.18 -1.46 19.45
N LYS A 227 7.13 -2.31 19.42
CA LYS A 227 6.35 -2.65 20.60
C LYS A 227 7.23 -3.16 21.72
N HIS A 228 8.05 -4.18 21.45
CA HIS A 228 8.93 -4.77 22.45
C HIS A 228 9.93 -3.76 23.04
N ALA A 229 10.48 -2.88 22.20
CA ALA A 229 11.37 -1.82 22.67
C ALA A 229 10.65 -0.84 23.61
N LEU A 230 9.38 -0.52 23.39
CA LEU A 230 8.58 0.34 24.25
C LEU A 230 8.20 -0.34 25.58
N GLU A 231 7.95 -1.65 25.58
CA GLU A 231 7.73 -2.42 26.82
C GLU A 231 8.90 -2.23 27.84
N GLN A 232 10.12 -2.08 27.34
CA GLN A 232 11.30 -1.90 28.21
C GLN A 232 11.37 -0.51 28.85
N VAL A 233 10.60 0.45 28.38
CA VAL A 233 10.59 1.84 28.84
C VAL A 233 9.21 2.29 29.35
N ARG A 234 8.35 1.35 29.72
CA ARG A 234 7.04 1.64 30.33
C ARG A 234 7.15 2.62 31.49
N GLY A 235 6.25 3.59 31.53
CA GLY A 235 6.23 4.61 32.60
C GLY A 235 7.25 5.72 32.43
N GLN A 236 8.10 5.69 31.41
CA GLN A 236 8.99 6.80 31.08
C GLN A 236 8.25 7.93 30.36
N ASN A 237 8.85 9.12 30.30
CA ASN A 237 8.28 10.27 29.60
C ASN A 237 8.37 10.15 28.09
N PHE A 238 7.68 11.04 27.35
CA PHE A 238 7.66 11.03 25.89
C PHE A 238 9.05 11.23 25.25
N GLU A 239 10.00 11.89 25.87
CA GLU A 239 11.34 12.07 25.32
C GLU A 239 12.06 10.72 25.20
N VAL A 240 11.95 9.88 26.24
CA VAL A 240 12.52 8.53 26.25
C VAL A 240 11.80 7.64 25.22
N LEU A 241 10.47 7.71 25.12
CA LEU A 241 9.69 6.97 24.13
C LEU A 241 10.12 7.34 22.70
N CYS A 242 10.19 8.63 22.40
CA CYS A 242 10.62 9.14 21.09
C CYS A 242 12.01 8.64 20.71
N GLU A 243 12.97 8.72 21.63
CA GLU A 243 14.34 8.26 21.37
C GLU A 243 14.39 6.75 21.16
N THR A 244 13.60 5.98 21.91
CA THR A 244 13.50 4.52 21.76
C THR A 244 12.95 4.14 20.41
N ILE A 245 11.82 4.72 19.96
CA ILE A 245 11.22 4.47 18.65
C ILE A 245 12.23 4.80 17.54
N LYS A 246 12.84 5.97 17.61
CA LYS A 246 13.80 6.43 16.59
C LYS A 246 15.01 5.49 16.47
N ARG A 247 15.59 5.04 17.58
CA ARG A 247 16.71 4.08 17.57
C ARG A 247 16.31 2.71 17.03
N THR A 248 15.12 2.24 17.36
CA THR A 248 14.59 0.98 16.85
C THR A 248 14.35 1.05 15.35
N ALA A 249 13.70 2.11 14.87
CA ALA A 249 13.49 2.37 13.44
C ALA A 249 14.82 2.46 12.67
N PHE A 250 15.84 3.08 13.24
CA PHE A 250 17.20 3.09 12.67
C PHE A 250 17.72 1.66 12.43
N LYS A 251 17.62 0.77 13.43
CA LYS A 251 18.12 -0.61 13.32
C LYS A 251 17.36 -1.41 12.27
N ILE A 252 16.03 -1.32 12.26
CA ILE A 252 15.18 -1.97 11.27
C ILE A 252 15.58 -1.53 9.84
N THR A 253 15.77 -0.23 9.62
CA THR A 253 16.17 0.32 8.32
C THR A 253 17.53 -0.23 7.86
N ARG A 254 18.49 -0.39 8.78
CA ARG A 254 19.82 -0.94 8.46
C ARG A 254 19.75 -2.38 7.97
N VAL A 255 18.85 -3.20 8.50
CA VAL A 255 18.59 -4.56 8.00
C VAL A 255 18.04 -4.51 6.58
N GLY A 256 17.04 -3.67 6.33
CA GLY A 256 16.50 -3.46 4.98
C GLY A 256 17.57 -3.02 3.98
N GLN A 257 18.47 -2.11 4.37
CA GLN A 257 19.56 -1.65 3.50
C GLN A 257 20.54 -2.77 3.15
N LEU A 258 20.87 -3.63 4.10
CA LEU A 258 21.74 -4.79 3.84
C LEU A 258 21.14 -5.69 2.76
N VAL A 259 19.88 -6.06 2.91
CA VAL A 259 19.15 -6.89 1.94
C VAL A 259 19.05 -6.20 0.57
N ALA A 260 18.74 -4.90 0.54
CA ALA A 260 18.61 -4.13 -0.69
C ALA A 260 19.93 -4.06 -1.49
N GLN A 261 21.04 -3.80 -0.80
CA GLN A 261 22.37 -3.74 -1.42
C GLN A 261 22.80 -5.11 -1.97
N GLU A 262 22.52 -6.19 -1.25
CA GLU A 262 22.86 -7.54 -1.67
C GLU A 262 21.98 -7.97 -2.87
N ALA A 263 20.69 -7.69 -2.85
CA ALA A 263 19.79 -7.96 -3.97
C ALA A 263 20.23 -7.19 -5.23
N SER A 264 20.51 -5.90 -5.10
CA SER A 264 21.03 -5.05 -6.19
C SER A 264 22.30 -5.61 -6.81
N LYS A 265 23.25 -6.01 -5.97
CA LYS A 265 24.53 -6.59 -6.40
C LYS A 265 24.35 -7.92 -7.17
N ARG A 266 23.55 -8.85 -6.64
CA ARG A 266 23.34 -10.18 -7.25
C ARG A 266 22.55 -10.10 -8.54
N LEU A 267 21.56 -9.22 -8.61
CA LEU A 267 20.73 -9.02 -9.79
C LEU A 267 21.38 -8.08 -10.81
N ASN A 268 22.45 -7.37 -10.44
CA ASN A 268 23.06 -6.31 -11.25
C ASN A 268 22.06 -5.25 -11.71
N ILE A 269 21.16 -4.85 -10.79
CA ILE A 269 20.13 -3.83 -11.00
C ILE A 269 20.34 -2.74 -9.94
N PRO A 270 20.26 -1.43 -10.28
CA PRO A 270 20.45 -0.36 -9.31
C PRO A 270 19.54 -0.48 -8.09
N PHE A 271 20.06 -0.11 -6.93
CA PHE A 271 19.28 0.05 -5.72
C PHE A 271 18.61 1.42 -5.71
N GLY A 272 17.29 1.46 -5.48
CA GLY A 272 16.46 2.65 -5.41
C GLY A 272 16.24 3.09 -3.97
N ILE A 273 15.16 2.62 -3.32
CA ILE A 273 14.80 3.07 -1.97
C ILE A 273 14.55 1.91 -0.99
N ILE A 274 14.59 2.28 0.30
CA ILE A 274 14.05 1.49 1.40
C ILE A 274 12.78 2.16 1.87
N ASP A 275 11.71 1.41 1.91
CA ASP A 275 10.47 1.79 2.56
C ASP A 275 10.45 1.16 3.96
N LEU A 276 10.63 1.99 4.99
CA LEU A 276 10.44 1.59 6.37
C LEU A 276 8.99 1.83 6.77
N SER A 277 8.16 0.84 6.56
CA SER A 277 6.75 0.90 6.95
C SER A 277 6.45 -0.09 8.06
N LEU A 278 5.99 0.41 9.21
CA LEU A 278 5.42 -0.43 10.25
C LEU A 278 4.07 -0.95 9.74
N ALA A 279 4.13 -2.01 8.94
CA ALA A 279 2.98 -2.70 8.39
C ALA A 279 2.75 -3.95 9.22
N PRO A 280 1.64 -4.01 9.98
CA PRO A 280 1.36 -5.12 10.88
C PRO A 280 1.04 -6.40 10.10
N THR A 281 0.97 -7.51 10.85
CA THR A 281 0.40 -8.77 10.39
C THR A 281 -0.66 -9.23 11.39
N PRO A 282 -1.53 -10.19 11.03
CA PRO A 282 -2.51 -10.75 11.98
C PRO A 282 -1.88 -11.52 13.16
N ALA A 283 -0.56 -11.68 13.16
CA ALA A 283 0.16 -12.35 14.24
C ALA A 283 0.10 -11.53 15.54
N VAL A 284 -0.08 -12.23 16.66
CA VAL A 284 -0.06 -11.60 17.98
C VAL A 284 1.30 -10.96 18.24
N GLY A 285 1.30 -9.71 18.66
CA GLY A 285 2.51 -8.95 18.97
C GLY A 285 3.09 -8.17 17.78
N ASP A 286 2.54 -8.32 16.57
CA ASP A 286 2.96 -7.57 15.38
C ASP A 286 1.87 -6.56 14.97
N SER A 287 1.56 -5.63 15.85
CA SER A 287 0.43 -4.70 15.76
C SER A 287 0.85 -3.25 15.98
N VAL A 288 0.38 -2.35 15.12
CA VAL A 288 0.54 -0.91 15.32
C VAL A 288 -0.41 -0.42 16.42
N ALA A 289 -1.61 -0.99 16.53
CA ALA A 289 -2.51 -0.67 17.63
C ALA A 289 -1.87 -0.97 19.00
N GLU A 290 -1.23 -2.14 19.14
CA GLU A 290 -0.52 -2.49 20.38
C GLU A 290 0.66 -1.54 20.68
N ILE A 291 1.33 -0.98 19.66
CA ILE A 291 2.32 0.10 19.89
C ILE A 291 1.66 1.34 20.48
N LEU A 292 0.48 1.73 20.00
CA LEU A 292 -0.25 2.89 20.53
C LEU A 292 -0.69 2.65 21.98
N GLU A 293 -1.02 1.42 22.32
CA GLU A 293 -1.35 0.99 23.69
C GLU A 293 -0.10 1.05 24.60
N GLU A 294 1.05 0.61 24.12
CA GLU A 294 2.33 0.77 24.86
C GLU A 294 2.74 2.24 25.07
N ILE A 295 2.32 3.15 24.19
CA ILE A 295 2.49 4.59 24.37
C ILE A 295 1.64 5.12 25.53
N GLY A 296 0.58 4.38 25.92
CA GLY A 296 -0.25 4.68 27.09
C GLY A 296 -1.73 4.81 26.84
N LEU A 297 -2.23 4.30 25.71
CA LEU A 297 -3.67 4.20 25.45
C LEU A 297 -4.21 2.88 26.00
N GLU A 298 -5.45 2.89 26.48
CA GLU A 298 -6.15 1.66 26.87
C GLU A 298 -6.43 0.78 25.65
N MET A 299 -6.81 1.42 24.53
CA MET A 299 -7.10 0.78 23.24
C MET A 299 -6.96 1.79 22.11
N ALA A 300 -6.55 1.33 20.94
CA ALA A 300 -6.57 2.14 19.72
C ALA A 300 -8.00 2.64 19.44
N GLY A 301 -8.15 3.93 19.11
CA GLY A 301 -9.46 4.60 18.99
C GLY A 301 -9.79 5.52 20.15
N ALA A 302 -9.25 5.28 21.37
CA ALA A 302 -9.41 6.16 22.51
C ALA A 302 -8.95 7.61 22.24
N PRO A 303 -9.44 8.62 22.98
CA PRO A 303 -8.89 9.97 22.92
C PRO A 303 -7.38 9.97 23.14
N GLY A 304 -6.62 10.60 22.23
CA GLY A 304 -5.15 10.57 22.21
C GLY A 304 -4.55 9.72 21.08
N THR A 305 -5.29 8.80 20.48
CA THR A 305 -4.80 7.88 19.43
C THR A 305 -4.16 8.63 18.26
N THR A 306 -4.80 9.67 17.74
CA THR A 306 -4.24 10.47 16.62
C THR A 306 -2.93 11.15 17.02
N ALA A 307 -2.81 11.64 18.25
CA ALA A 307 -1.57 12.25 18.76
C ALA A 307 -0.45 11.21 18.94
N ALA A 308 -0.75 10.05 19.50
CA ALA A 308 0.19 8.94 19.65
C ALA A 308 0.68 8.43 18.28
N LEU A 309 -0.22 8.31 17.30
CA LEU A 309 0.12 7.91 15.94
C LEU A 309 1.00 8.97 15.23
N ALA A 310 0.72 10.26 15.44
CA ALA A 310 1.56 11.34 14.91
C ALA A 310 2.98 11.27 15.46
N LEU A 311 3.13 11.04 16.77
CA LEU A 311 4.43 10.82 17.41
C LEU A 311 5.13 9.60 16.80
N LEU A 312 4.46 8.46 16.76
CA LEU A 312 5.01 7.21 16.21
C LEU A 312 5.52 7.41 14.78
N ASN A 313 4.66 7.94 13.91
CA ASN A 313 4.97 8.14 12.49
C ASN A 313 6.18 9.07 12.29
N ASP A 314 6.26 10.16 13.05
CA ASP A 314 7.38 11.12 12.99
C ASP A 314 8.71 10.48 13.45
N GLN A 315 8.69 9.73 14.57
CA GLN A 315 9.91 9.11 15.09
C GLN A 315 10.41 7.96 14.20
N VAL A 316 9.51 7.19 13.60
CA VAL A 316 9.85 6.15 12.63
C VAL A 316 10.55 6.77 11.42
N LYS A 317 10.00 7.84 10.84
CA LYS A 317 10.62 8.56 9.72
C LYS A 317 11.99 9.12 10.07
N LYS A 318 12.13 9.75 11.24
CA LYS A 318 13.43 10.26 11.73
C LYS A 318 14.47 9.15 11.86
N GLY A 319 14.09 8.01 12.42
CA GLY A 319 15.00 6.85 12.54
C GLY A 319 15.43 6.32 11.18
N GLY A 320 14.50 6.21 10.23
CA GLY A 320 14.78 5.78 8.87
C GLY A 320 15.77 6.69 8.14
N VAL A 321 15.50 8.00 8.11
CA VAL A 321 16.37 8.99 7.45
C VAL A 321 17.77 9.05 8.09
N MET A 322 17.88 8.83 9.39
CA MET A 322 19.19 8.75 10.06
C MET A 322 19.98 7.48 9.68
N ALA A 323 19.29 6.41 9.32
CA ALA A 323 19.92 5.12 8.97
C ALA A 323 20.37 5.06 7.51
N SER A 324 19.66 5.70 6.60
CA SER A 324 19.89 5.62 5.16
C SER A 324 19.45 6.89 4.44
N SER A 325 20.21 7.31 3.45
CA SER A 325 19.81 8.36 2.49
C SER A 325 18.86 7.86 1.39
N TYR A 326 18.54 6.58 1.38
CA TYR A 326 17.68 5.92 0.39
C TYR A 326 16.26 5.66 0.92
N VAL A 327 15.81 6.37 1.95
CA VAL A 327 14.44 6.21 2.47
C VAL A 327 13.45 6.88 1.51
N GLY A 328 12.40 6.15 1.14
CA GLY A 328 11.38 6.60 0.21
C GLY A 328 10.07 5.85 0.39
N GLY A 329 9.26 5.79 -0.65
CA GLY A 329 7.98 5.07 -0.65
C GLY A 329 6.97 5.69 0.31
N LEU A 330 6.33 4.84 1.10
CA LEU A 330 5.29 5.20 2.07
C LEU A 330 5.80 5.29 3.51
N SER A 331 7.08 5.11 3.75
CA SER A 331 7.73 5.02 5.07
C SER A 331 6.96 5.66 6.24
N GLY A 332 6.73 4.89 7.30
CA GLY A 332 6.00 5.33 8.50
C GLY A 332 5.10 4.27 9.10
N ALA A 333 4.03 4.65 9.79
CA ALA A 333 3.09 3.74 10.42
C ALA A 333 1.85 3.51 9.55
N PHE A 334 1.54 2.24 9.26
CA PHE A 334 0.33 1.79 8.57
C PHE A 334 -0.76 1.48 9.61
N ILE A 335 -2.01 1.62 9.20
CA ILE A 335 -3.18 1.34 10.05
C ILE A 335 -4.22 0.48 9.31
N PRO A 336 -3.83 -0.64 8.66
CA PRO A 336 -4.80 -1.53 8.04
C PRO A 336 -5.65 -2.22 9.11
N VAL A 337 -6.95 -2.37 8.86
CA VAL A 337 -7.82 -2.99 9.87
C VAL A 337 -7.67 -4.51 9.86
N SER A 338 -7.74 -5.16 8.69
CA SER A 338 -7.73 -6.64 8.65
C SER A 338 -6.37 -7.28 8.94
N GLU A 339 -5.30 -6.54 8.77
CA GLU A 339 -3.93 -7.01 8.91
C GLU A 339 -3.35 -6.75 10.31
N ASP A 340 -4.11 -6.10 11.23
CA ASP A 340 -3.66 -5.70 12.57
C ASP A 340 -4.62 -6.22 13.64
N LYS A 341 -4.15 -7.16 14.47
CA LYS A 341 -4.97 -7.79 15.52
C LYS A 341 -5.56 -6.77 16.49
N GLY A 342 -4.80 -5.78 16.91
CA GLY A 342 -5.28 -4.74 17.82
C GLY A 342 -6.30 -3.80 17.15
N MET A 343 -6.15 -3.48 15.84
CA MET A 343 -7.15 -2.71 15.11
C MET A 343 -8.45 -3.50 14.95
N ILE A 344 -8.38 -4.81 14.66
CA ILE A 344 -9.54 -5.70 14.59
C ILE A 344 -10.30 -5.68 15.92
N ASP A 345 -9.59 -5.82 17.04
CA ASP A 345 -10.19 -5.84 18.38
C ASP A 345 -10.84 -4.48 18.70
N ALA A 346 -10.14 -3.38 18.41
CA ALA A 346 -10.65 -2.02 18.65
C ALA A 346 -11.92 -1.72 17.83
N VAL A 347 -12.03 -2.21 16.60
CA VAL A 347 -13.25 -2.13 15.79
C VAL A 347 -14.36 -2.99 16.40
N SER A 348 -14.04 -4.23 16.80
CA SER A 348 -15.01 -5.18 17.36
C SER A 348 -15.61 -4.68 18.67
N GLU A 349 -14.82 -3.98 19.49
CA GLU A 349 -15.27 -3.35 20.75
C GLU A 349 -15.91 -1.97 20.55
N GLY A 350 -15.94 -1.45 19.30
CA GLY A 350 -16.55 -0.16 18.98
C GLY A 350 -15.70 1.05 19.42
N ALA A 351 -14.45 0.86 19.82
CA ALA A 351 -13.51 1.93 20.14
C ALA A 351 -12.98 2.64 18.88
N LEU A 352 -12.88 1.92 17.77
CA LEU A 352 -12.38 2.41 16.50
C LEU A 352 -13.50 2.43 15.44
N THR A 353 -13.89 3.62 14.99
CA THR A 353 -14.87 3.84 13.93
C THR A 353 -14.21 4.29 12.63
N LEU A 354 -14.97 4.27 11.52
CA LEU A 354 -14.45 4.74 10.22
C LEU A 354 -14.03 6.22 10.29
N GLU A 355 -14.81 7.08 10.92
CA GLU A 355 -14.51 8.50 11.09
C GLU A 355 -13.29 8.72 11.99
N LYS A 356 -13.06 7.83 12.97
CA LYS A 356 -11.83 7.88 13.76
C LYS A 356 -10.61 7.46 12.95
N LEU A 357 -10.74 6.46 12.10
CA LEU A 357 -9.70 6.07 11.14
C LEU A 357 -9.38 7.22 10.17
N GLU A 358 -10.37 7.88 9.59
CA GLU A 358 -10.18 9.08 8.76
C GLU A 358 -9.39 10.16 9.49
N ALA A 359 -9.71 10.45 10.75
CA ALA A 359 -8.91 11.38 11.56
C ALA A 359 -7.46 10.91 11.76
N MET A 360 -7.23 9.61 11.94
CA MET A 360 -5.91 9.02 12.06
C MET A 360 -5.11 9.08 10.74
N THR A 361 -5.80 9.02 9.59
CA THR A 361 -5.14 9.12 8.29
C THR A 361 -4.51 10.49 8.01
N CYS A 362 -4.90 11.52 8.75
CA CYS A 362 -4.19 12.82 8.71
C CYS A 362 -2.72 12.69 9.09
N VAL A 363 -2.33 11.72 9.90
CA VAL A 363 -1.00 11.58 10.52
C VAL A 363 -0.33 10.24 10.29
N CYS A 364 -1.02 9.23 9.73
CA CYS A 364 -0.41 7.96 9.32
C CYS A 364 0.39 8.10 8.01
N SER A 365 1.00 7.05 7.54
CA SER A 365 1.78 7.10 6.28
C SER A 365 0.99 6.73 5.04
N VAL A 366 -0.16 6.09 5.15
CA VAL A 366 -0.92 5.57 4.01
C VAL A 366 -2.31 6.19 3.89
N GLY A 367 -3.28 5.77 4.69
CA GLY A 367 -4.69 6.15 4.56
C GLY A 367 -5.60 5.06 5.12
N LEU A 368 -6.83 4.99 4.63
CA LEU A 368 -7.77 3.91 4.93
C LEU A 368 -7.31 2.64 4.20
N ASP A 369 -6.98 1.62 4.96
CA ASP A 369 -6.40 0.41 4.41
C ASP A 369 -7.08 -0.85 4.92
N MET A 370 -7.45 -1.75 3.99
CA MET A 370 -8.11 -3.02 4.28
C MET A 370 -9.38 -2.88 5.13
N ILE A 371 -10.24 -1.96 4.73
CA ILE A 371 -11.49 -1.64 5.44
C ILE A 371 -12.64 -2.46 4.83
N ALA A 372 -13.13 -3.45 5.57
CA ALA A 372 -14.33 -4.20 5.18
C ALA A 372 -15.60 -3.42 5.59
N ILE A 373 -16.51 -3.22 4.64
CA ILE A 373 -17.77 -2.50 4.83
C ILE A 373 -18.96 -3.33 4.33
N PRO A 374 -20.20 -2.98 4.70
CA PRO A 374 -21.38 -3.70 4.20
C PRO A 374 -21.45 -3.77 2.69
N GLY A 375 -21.74 -4.95 2.16
CA GLY A 375 -21.78 -5.20 0.73
C GLY A 375 -22.87 -4.43 -0.03
N ASP A 376 -23.89 -3.94 0.66
CA ASP A 376 -24.97 -3.10 0.12
C ASP A 376 -24.65 -1.60 0.12
N THR A 377 -23.48 -1.18 0.64
CA THR A 377 -23.04 0.21 0.63
C THR A 377 -23.09 0.77 -0.80
N LYS A 378 -23.69 1.95 -0.95
CA LYS A 378 -23.84 2.58 -2.27
C LYS A 378 -22.51 3.04 -2.84
N ALA A 379 -22.37 2.98 -4.17
CA ALA A 379 -21.20 3.51 -4.87
C ALA A 379 -20.94 4.99 -4.55
N SER A 380 -21.98 5.82 -4.44
CA SER A 380 -21.86 7.22 -4.05
C SER A 380 -21.27 7.42 -2.64
N THR A 381 -21.61 6.54 -1.69
CA THR A 381 -21.04 6.58 -0.33
C THR A 381 -19.55 6.24 -0.37
N ILE A 382 -19.16 5.21 -1.11
CA ILE A 382 -17.74 4.86 -1.34
C ILE A 382 -17.00 6.04 -1.98
N SER A 383 -17.60 6.68 -3.00
CA SER A 383 -17.04 7.89 -3.61
C SER A 383 -16.89 9.04 -2.61
N GLY A 384 -17.82 9.20 -1.67
CA GLY A 384 -17.73 10.19 -0.59
C GLY A 384 -16.50 9.96 0.29
N ILE A 385 -16.29 8.71 0.75
CA ILE A 385 -15.12 8.32 1.55
C ILE A 385 -13.82 8.56 0.77
N ILE A 386 -13.78 8.23 -0.51
CA ILE A 386 -12.63 8.51 -1.39
C ILE A 386 -12.34 10.02 -1.46
N ALA A 387 -13.38 10.85 -1.57
CA ALA A 387 -13.24 12.31 -1.62
C ALA A 387 -12.67 12.88 -0.32
N ASP A 388 -13.13 12.37 0.84
CA ASP A 388 -12.64 12.79 2.16
C ASP A 388 -11.17 12.42 2.35
N GLU A 389 -10.79 11.19 2.05
CA GLU A 389 -9.38 10.77 2.09
C GLU A 389 -8.48 11.55 1.12
N ALA A 390 -8.97 11.80 -0.10
CA ALA A 390 -8.23 12.61 -1.06
C ALA A 390 -8.06 14.06 -0.56
N ALA A 391 -9.07 14.62 0.12
CA ALA A 391 -8.99 15.96 0.73
C ALA A 391 -7.97 15.99 1.89
N ILE A 392 -7.95 14.96 2.74
CA ILE A 392 -6.95 14.80 3.80
C ILE A 392 -5.54 14.77 3.21
N GLY A 393 -5.31 13.94 2.19
CA GLY A 393 -4.00 13.85 1.53
C GLY A 393 -3.58 15.16 0.86
N MET A 394 -4.50 15.79 0.13
CA MET A 394 -4.26 17.05 -0.58
C MET A 394 -3.88 18.17 0.38
N VAL A 395 -4.63 18.35 1.47
CA VAL A 395 -4.42 19.46 2.42
C VAL A 395 -3.17 19.25 3.28
N ASN A 396 -2.92 18.00 3.71
CA ASN A 396 -1.78 17.67 4.56
C ASN A 396 -0.49 17.38 3.77
N GLN A 397 -0.49 17.50 2.45
CA GLN A 397 0.69 17.25 1.58
C GLN A 397 1.29 15.86 1.79
N LYS A 398 0.45 14.88 1.99
CA LYS A 398 0.86 13.49 2.22
C LYS A 398 0.12 12.54 1.27
N THR A 399 0.66 11.35 1.08
CA THR A 399 -0.07 10.27 0.41
C THR A 399 -1.25 9.86 1.27
N THR A 400 -2.42 9.74 0.66
CA THR A 400 -3.54 8.96 1.19
C THR A 400 -3.96 7.90 0.18
N ALA A 401 -4.37 6.76 0.70
CA ALA A 401 -4.86 5.62 -0.06
C ALA A 401 -6.22 5.19 0.49
N VAL A 402 -7.07 4.66 -0.36
CA VAL A 402 -8.33 4.02 0.01
C VAL A 402 -8.33 2.61 -0.56
N ARG A 403 -8.29 1.61 0.33
CA ARG A 403 -8.48 0.19 0.04
C ARG A 403 -9.67 -0.31 0.85
N ILE A 404 -10.87 -0.08 0.28
CA ILE A 404 -12.18 -0.42 0.87
C ILE A 404 -12.74 -1.65 0.16
N ILE A 405 -13.32 -2.55 0.94
CA ILE A 405 -13.85 -3.82 0.48
C ILE A 405 -15.33 -3.91 0.87
N PRO A 406 -16.26 -3.57 -0.04
CA PRO A 406 -17.69 -3.85 0.17
C PRO A 406 -17.92 -5.36 0.05
N VAL A 407 -18.12 -6.05 1.17
CA VAL A 407 -18.22 -7.52 1.17
C VAL A 407 -19.65 -7.94 0.83
N VAL A 408 -19.85 -8.38 -0.40
CA VAL A 408 -21.19 -8.74 -0.91
C VAL A 408 -21.81 -9.86 -0.07
N GLY A 409 -23.02 -9.62 0.41
CA GLY A 409 -23.78 -10.56 1.22
C GLY A 409 -23.47 -10.50 2.73
N LYS A 410 -22.57 -9.62 3.17
CA LYS A 410 -22.25 -9.40 4.59
C LYS A 410 -22.62 -7.99 5.03
N GLY A 411 -22.92 -7.85 6.32
CA GLY A 411 -23.30 -6.61 6.98
C GLY A 411 -22.64 -6.41 8.32
N VAL A 412 -22.98 -5.31 9.02
CA VAL A 412 -22.46 -5.01 10.36
C VAL A 412 -22.78 -6.14 11.32
N GLY A 413 -21.78 -6.61 12.06
CA GLY A 413 -21.83 -7.78 12.95
C GLY A 413 -21.26 -9.06 12.32
N ASP A 414 -21.06 -9.09 11.01
CA ASP A 414 -20.35 -10.18 10.34
C ASP A 414 -18.83 -9.94 10.34
N THR A 415 -18.08 -11.00 10.01
CA THR A 415 -16.65 -10.96 9.77
C THR A 415 -16.35 -11.51 8.37
N VAL A 416 -15.22 -11.10 7.80
CA VAL A 416 -14.69 -11.61 6.55
C VAL A 416 -13.26 -12.09 6.75
N GLU A 417 -12.90 -13.22 6.14
CA GLU A 417 -11.54 -13.75 6.16
C GLU A 417 -10.92 -13.63 4.78
N PHE A 418 -9.81 -12.94 4.68
CA PHE A 418 -9.05 -12.77 3.44
C PHE A 418 -7.88 -13.77 3.34
N GLY A 419 -7.48 -14.34 4.47
CA GLY A 419 -6.42 -15.32 4.59
C GLY A 419 -5.00 -14.75 4.50
N GLY A 420 -4.03 -15.57 4.92
CA GLY A 420 -2.60 -15.23 4.88
C GLY A 420 -2.28 -13.90 5.61
N LEU A 421 -1.48 -13.07 4.98
CA LEU A 421 -1.11 -11.76 5.53
C LEU A 421 -2.25 -10.72 5.49
N LEU A 422 -3.27 -10.92 4.67
CA LEU A 422 -4.42 -10.02 4.59
C LEU A 422 -5.39 -10.17 5.78
N GLY A 423 -5.27 -11.27 6.52
CA GLY A 423 -5.96 -11.53 7.77
C GLY A 423 -7.48 -11.63 7.66
N TYR A 424 -8.17 -11.04 8.61
CA TYR A 424 -9.62 -11.01 8.69
C TYR A 424 -10.11 -9.66 9.23
N ALA A 425 -11.35 -9.28 8.94
CA ALA A 425 -11.90 -8.02 9.41
C ALA A 425 -13.35 -8.15 9.87
N PRO A 426 -13.75 -7.42 10.92
CA PRO A 426 -15.17 -7.13 11.18
C PRO A 426 -15.70 -6.18 10.09
N ILE A 427 -16.97 -6.34 9.72
CA ILE A 427 -17.64 -5.41 8.80
C ILE A 427 -17.94 -4.10 9.56
N MET A 428 -17.27 -3.03 9.18
CA MET A 428 -17.40 -1.73 9.84
C MET A 428 -18.68 -1.00 9.41
N PRO A 429 -19.42 -0.37 10.33
CA PRO A 429 -20.55 0.46 9.97
C PRO A 429 -20.11 1.67 9.15
N VAL A 430 -20.94 2.07 8.19
CA VAL A 430 -20.74 3.25 7.34
C VAL A 430 -21.93 4.20 7.51
N ASN A 431 -21.67 5.51 7.53
CA ASN A 431 -22.72 6.53 7.61
C ASN A 431 -23.66 6.42 6.40
N GLN A 432 -24.98 6.29 6.69
CA GLN A 432 -26.00 6.07 5.67
C GLN A 432 -26.60 7.35 5.08
N LYS A 433 -26.09 8.54 5.45
CA LYS A 433 -26.59 9.79 4.89
C LYS A 433 -26.13 9.98 3.45
N ALA A 434 -27.06 10.48 2.63
CA ALA A 434 -26.84 10.59 1.19
C ALA A 434 -25.83 11.68 0.84
N CYS A 435 -24.86 11.37 -0.01
CA CYS A 435 -23.89 12.30 -0.58
C CYS A 435 -23.91 12.33 -2.12
N GLU A 436 -24.91 11.71 -2.75
CA GLU A 436 -25.01 11.60 -4.21
C GLU A 436 -24.94 12.96 -4.93
N ILE A 437 -25.60 13.99 -4.39
CA ILE A 437 -25.58 15.34 -5.01
C ILE A 437 -24.18 15.94 -4.99
N PHE A 438 -23.43 15.72 -3.90
CA PHE A 438 -22.05 16.18 -3.77
C PHE A 438 -21.15 15.48 -4.79
N VAL A 439 -21.17 14.15 -4.81
CA VAL A 439 -20.33 13.34 -5.69
C VAL A 439 -20.65 13.60 -7.17
N ASN A 440 -21.94 13.73 -7.53
CA ASN A 440 -22.40 13.92 -8.91
C ASN A 440 -22.18 15.35 -9.45
N ARG A 441 -21.65 16.29 -8.65
CA ARG A 441 -21.25 17.59 -9.20
C ARG A 441 -20.13 17.48 -10.23
N GLY A 442 -19.26 16.45 -10.10
CA GLY A 442 -18.16 16.23 -11.02
C GLY A 442 -17.12 17.35 -11.01
N GLY A 443 -16.31 17.41 -12.05
CA GLY A 443 -15.28 18.43 -12.24
C GLY A 443 -14.12 18.26 -11.24
N ARG A 444 -13.67 19.35 -10.63
CA ARG A 444 -12.49 19.34 -9.77
C ARG A 444 -12.70 20.13 -8.48
N ILE A 445 -12.28 19.58 -7.35
CA ILE A 445 -11.97 20.35 -6.16
C ILE A 445 -10.58 20.96 -6.37
N PRO A 446 -10.42 22.30 -6.36
CA PRO A 446 -9.15 22.94 -6.69
C PRO A 446 -8.09 22.65 -5.63
N ALA A 447 -6.83 22.77 -6.04
CA ALA A 447 -5.69 22.67 -5.13
C ALA A 447 -5.77 23.73 -4.02
N PRO A 448 -5.35 23.39 -2.78
CA PRO A 448 -5.39 24.36 -1.68
C PRO A 448 -4.40 25.50 -1.92
N ILE A 449 -4.70 26.68 -1.36
CA ILE A 449 -3.92 27.90 -1.63
C ILE A 449 -2.43 27.76 -1.27
N HIS A 450 -2.08 26.94 -0.28
CA HIS A 450 -0.68 26.71 0.09
C HIS A 450 0.12 25.91 -0.94
N SER A 451 -0.53 25.26 -1.92
CA SER A 451 0.17 24.58 -3.01
C SER A 451 0.77 25.55 -4.04
N PHE A 452 0.36 26.82 -4.02
CA PHE A 452 0.90 27.87 -4.89
C PHE A 452 2.16 28.55 -4.33
N LYS A 453 2.73 28.01 -3.28
CA LYS A 453 4.05 28.47 -2.78
C LYS A 453 5.14 27.90 -3.68
N ASN A 454 5.50 28.66 -4.67
CA ASN A 454 6.63 28.38 -5.56
C ASN A 454 7.86 29.18 -5.11
#